data_993a39b183bdde1c32e4bea61ca330a7
#
_entry.id   993a39b183bdde1c32e4bea61ca330a7
#
_cell.length_a   1.000
_cell.length_b   1.000
_cell.length_c   1.000
_cell.angle_alpha   90.00
_cell.angle_beta   90.00
_cell.angle_gamma   90.00
#
_symmetry.space_group_name_H-M   'P 1'
#
loop_
_entity.id
_entity.type
_entity.pdbx_description
1 polymer ?
#
loop_
_entity_poly.entity_id
_entity_poly.type
_entity_poly.pdbx_seq_one_letter_code
_entity_poly.pdbx_strand_id
1 'polypeptide(L)' 'ISRYILEEHMNTGTLVRQRGSDCLDIRFGLYDYHGGLQCGETLDVKISGKWVPTRIEMGEDWYLVGIDVDDLIGLIVRI' A
#
# COMPACT_ATOMS: atom_id res chain seq x y z
N ILE A 1 -7.32 14.76 20.23
CA ILE A 1 -6.30 15.51 19.48
C ILE A 1 -5.40 14.53 18.71
N SER A 2 -4.85 13.54 19.40
CA SER A 2 -4.00 12.56 18.71
C SER A 2 -4.77 11.81 17.61
N ARG A 3 -6.07 11.65 17.80
CA ARG A 3 -6.91 11.02 16.81
C ARG A 3 -6.94 11.79 15.50
N TYR A 4 -6.98 13.10 15.56
CA TYR A 4 -6.96 13.93 14.36
C TYR A 4 -5.63 13.79 13.63
N ILE A 5 -4.55 13.73 14.38
CA ILE A 5 -3.23 13.57 13.81
C ILE A 5 -3.14 12.25 13.05
N LEU A 6 -3.67 11.18 13.64
CA LEU A 6 -3.66 9.88 12.99
C LEU A 6 -4.43 9.89 11.67
N GLU A 7 -5.58 10.55 11.64
CA GLU A 7 -6.37 10.65 10.41
C GLU A 7 -5.63 11.44 9.35
N GLU A 8 -4.93 12.49 9.74
CA GLU A 8 -4.17 13.30 8.81
C GLU A 8 -3.00 12.54 8.20
N HIS A 9 -2.51 11.51 8.87
CA HIS A 9 -1.41 10.70 8.36
C HIS A 9 -1.85 9.54 7.49
N MET A 10 -3.16 9.34 7.32
CA MET A 10 -3.67 8.30 6.45
C MET A 10 -3.86 8.85 5.05
N ASN A 11 -2.92 8.51 4.19
CA ASN A 11 -2.93 8.94 2.79
C ASN A 11 -3.38 7.79 1.90
N THR A 12 -4.30 8.08 0.99
CA THR A 12 -4.82 7.12 0.04
C THR A 12 -4.06 7.23 -1.28
N GLY A 13 -3.67 6.09 -1.82
CA GLY A 13 -2.96 6.04 -3.08
C GLY A 13 -3.17 4.73 -3.78
N THR A 14 -2.33 4.45 -4.75
CA THR A 14 -2.41 3.27 -5.59
C THR A 14 -1.08 2.53 -5.54
N LEU A 15 -1.14 1.21 -5.38
CA LEU A 15 0.08 0.40 -5.45
C LEU A 15 0.62 0.43 -6.88
N VAL A 16 1.90 0.72 -6.99
CA VAL A 16 2.60 0.78 -8.27
C VAL A 16 3.95 0.08 -8.11
N ARG A 17 4.54 -0.29 -9.23
CA ARG A 17 5.90 -0.80 -9.23
C ARG A 17 6.87 0.38 -9.22
N GLN A 18 7.85 0.33 -8.35
CA GLN A 18 8.87 1.37 -8.30
C GLN A 18 9.72 1.30 -9.57
N ARG A 19 9.94 2.46 -10.17
CA ARG A 19 10.67 2.53 -11.43
C ARG A 19 12.11 2.09 -11.23
N GLY A 20 12.57 1.18 -12.11
CA GLY A 20 13.94 0.71 -12.09
C GLY A 20 14.27 -0.26 -10.99
N SER A 21 13.26 -0.81 -10.31
CA SER A 21 13.49 -1.79 -9.27
C SER A 21 12.32 -2.78 -9.19
N ASP A 22 12.51 -3.85 -8.41
CA ASP A 22 11.45 -4.83 -8.18
C ASP A 22 10.58 -4.46 -6.98
N CYS A 23 10.86 -3.35 -6.33
CA CYS A 23 10.10 -2.91 -5.16
C CYS A 23 8.76 -2.33 -5.57
N LEU A 24 7.81 -2.37 -4.63
CA LEU A 24 6.54 -1.72 -4.80
C LEU A 24 6.55 -0.38 -4.08
N ASP A 25 5.67 0.51 -4.51
CA ASP A 25 5.54 1.83 -3.95
C ASP A 25 4.06 2.20 -3.93
N ILE A 26 3.74 3.30 -3.27
CA ILE A 26 2.40 3.87 -3.29
C ILE A 26 2.48 5.22 -3.96
N ARG A 27 1.64 5.43 -4.96
CA ARG A 27 1.53 6.72 -5.63
C ARG A 27 0.31 7.45 -5.09
N PHE A 28 0.53 8.61 -4.50
CA PHE A 28 -0.54 9.44 -3.93
C PHE A 28 -1.01 10.52 -4.90
N GLY A 29 -0.18 10.88 -5.85
CA GLY A 29 -0.49 11.91 -6.84
C GLY A 29 0.50 11.83 -7.98
N LEU A 30 0.49 12.83 -8.87
CA LEU A 30 1.35 12.80 -10.06
C LEU A 30 2.83 12.68 -9.72
N TYR A 31 3.25 13.36 -8.65
CA TYR A 31 4.66 13.40 -8.25
C TYR A 31 4.84 13.07 -6.78
N ASP A 32 3.84 12.45 -6.17
CA ASP A 32 3.85 12.20 -4.74
C ASP A 32 3.81 10.70 -4.49
N TYR A 33 4.87 10.17 -3.91
CA TYR A 33 5.06 8.74 -3.67
C TYR A 33 5.43 8.50 -2.21
N HIS A 34 5.13 7.31 -1.75
CA HIS A 34 5.54 6.86 -0.40
C HIS A 34 7.06 6.76 -0.28
N GLY A 35 7.72 6.34 -1.35
CA GLY A 35 9.18 6.24 -1.35
C GLY A 35 9.71 4.82 -1.32
N GLY A 36 8.86 3.84 -1.58
CA GLY A 36 9.24 2.44 -1.60
C GLY A 36 8.73 1.70 -0.36
N LEU A 37 8.01 0.62 -0.59
CA LEU A 37 7.50 -0.23 0.48
C LEU A 37 8.55 -1.26 0.88
N GLN A 38 8.68 -1.50 2.17
CA GLN A 38 9.59 -2.48 2.72
C GLN A 38 8.80 -3.62 3.37
N CYS A 39 9.41 -4.80 3.39
CA CYS A 39 8.79 -5.96 4.04
C CYS A 39 8.37 -5.62 5.46
N GLY A 40 7.14 -6.00 5.81
CA GLY A 40 6.60 -5.77 7.13
C GLY A 40 5.86 -4.46 7.31
N GLU A 41 5.91 -3.55 6.33
CA GLU A 41 5.12 -2.31 6.43
C GLU A 41 3.65 -2.61 6.42
N THR A 42 2.92 -1.98 7.35
CA THR A 42 1.48 -2.14 7.47
C THR A 42 0.76 -1.06 6.68
N LEU A 43 -0.34 -1.44 6.08
CA LEU A 43 -1.20 -0.54 5.33
C LEU A 43 -2.60 -1.15 5.26
N ASP A 44 -3.56 -0.36 4.79
CA ASP A 44 -4.89 -0.85 4.49
C ASP A 44 -5.07 -0.94 2.98
N VAL A 45 -5.73 -1.98 2.53
CA VAL A 45 -6.07 -2.14 1.12
C VAL A 45 -7.58 -2.15 0.97
N LYS A 46 -8.06 -1.55 -0.12
CA LYS A 46 -9.50 -1.49 -0.37
C LYS A 46 -9.92 -2.70 -1.18
N ILE A 47 -10.73 -3.56 -0.55
CA ILE A 47 -11.24 -4.79 -1.16
C ILE A 47 -12.75 -4.75 -1.10
N SER A 48 -13.40 -4.82 -2.25
CA SER A 48 -14.87 -4.78 -2.36
C SER A 48 -15.48 -3.61 -1.59
N GLY A 49 -14.86 -2.45 -1.70
CA GLY A 49 -15.35 -1.23 -1.07
C GLY A 49 -15.03 -1.08 0.40
N LYS A 50 -14.27 -1.99 0.99
CA LYS A 50 -13.94 -1.95 2.41
C LYS A 50 -12.43 -1.89 2.59
N TRP A 51 -12.00 -1.15 3.61
CA TRP A 51 -10.60 -1.10 4.00
C TRP A 51 -10.25 -2.32 4.83
N VAL A 52 -9.24 -3.05 4.41
CA VAL A 52 -8.77 -4.27 5.08
C VAL A 52 -7.33 -4.04 5.50
N PRO A 53 -7.03 -4.15 6.81
CA PRO A 53 -5.66 -3.99 7.27
C PRO A 53 -4.82 -5.18 6.82
N THR A 54 -3.59 -4.88 6.40
CA THR A 54 -2.67 -5.89 5.95
C THR A 54 -1.24 -5.40 6.15
N ARG A 55 -0.29 -6.18 5.72
CA ARG A 55 1.12 -5.76 5.61
C ARG A 55 1.71 -6.39 4.37
N ILE A 56 2.71 -5.74 3.82
CA ILE A 56 3.39 -6.23 2.63
C ILE A 56 4.55 -7.15 3.03
N GLU A 57 4.68 -8.27 2.34
CA GLU A 57 5.75 -9.23 2.55
C GLU A 57 6.27 -9.75 1.23
N MET A 58 7.44 -10.36 1.26
CA MET A 58 8.04 -10.96 0.08
C MET A 58 8.14 -12.47 0.29
N GLY A 59 7.49 -13.21 -0.60
CA GLY A 59 7.67 -14.65 -0.73
C GLY A 59 8.40 -14.92 -2.04
N GLU A 60 7.78 -15.71 -2.92
CA GLU A 60 8.28 -15.83 -4.30
C GLU A 60 8.14 -14.50 -5.03
N ASP A 61 7.13 -13.75 -4.66
CA ASP A 61 6.88 -12.41 -5.16
C ASP A 61 6.23 -11.61 -4.02
N TRP A 62 6.03 -10.32 -4.23
CA TRP A 62 5.35 -9.48 -3.26
C TRP A 62 3.91 -9.92 -3.05
N TYR A 63 3.45 -9.90 -1.81
CA TYR A 63 2.06 -10.19 -1.48
C TYR A 63 1.61 -9.38 -0.27
N LEU A 64 0.30 -9.24 -0.13
CA LEU A 64 -0.32 -8.63 1.03
C LEU A 64 -0.94 -9.74 1.88
N VAL A 65 -0.59 -9.76 3.16
CA VAL A 65 -0.99 -10.83 4.07
C VAL A 65 -2.52 -10.90 4.16
N GLY A 66 -3.06 -12.09 3.90
CA GLY A 66 -4.50 -12.33 3.98
C GLY A 66 -5.32 -11.81 2.81
N ILE A 67 -4.67 -11.26 1.80
CA ILE A 67 -5.34 -10.69 0.62
C ILE A 67 -5.10 -11.60 -0.57
N ASP A 68 -6.18 -12.13 -1.13
CA ASP A 68 -6.13 -13.05 -2.26
C ASP A 68 -6.47 -12.29 -3.53
N VAL A 69 -5.46 -11.81 -4.22
CA VAL A 69 -5.58 -11.11 -5.50
C VAL A 69 -4.49 -11.60 -6.44
N ASP A 70 -4.75 -11.55 -7.73
CA ASP A 70 -3.78 -12.00 -8.73
C ASP A 70 -2.69 -10.97 -8.97
N ASP A 71 -3.02 -9.68 -8.87
CA ASP A 71 -2.10 -8.61 -9.18
C ASP A 71 -2.26 -7.50 -8.13
N LEU A 72 -1.16 -7.14 -7.50
CA LEU A 72 -1.15 -6.06 -6.51
C LEU A 72 -1.16 -4.69 -7.16
N ILE A 73 -0.64 -4.57 -8.39
CA ILE A 73 -0.50 -3.27 -9.04
C ILE A 73 -1.89 -2.73 -9.36
N GLY A 74 -2.14 -1.50 -8.95
CA GLY A 74 -3.42 -0.85 -9.16
C GLY A 74 -4.37 -0.93 -7.98
N LEU A 75 -4.05 -1.72 -6.95
CA LEU A 75 -4.88 -1.76 -5.75
C LEU A 75 -4.88 -0.41 -5.06
N ILE A 76 -6.03 -0.03 -4.55
CA ILE A 76 -6.16 1.21 -3.77
C ILE A 76 -5.79 0.90 -2.32
N VAL A 77 -4.88 1.67 -1.79
CA VAL A 77 -4.34 1.47 -0.45
C VAL A 77 -4.30 2.79 0.30
N ARG A 78 -4.12 2.71 1.60
CA ARG A 78 -3.83 3.89 2.42
C ARG A 78 -2.83 3.53 3.50
N ILE A 79 -2.05 4.52 3.88
CA ILE A 79 -0.98 4.32 4.85
C ILE A 79 -0.80 5.55 5.72
#